data_5735b23fa62286bfbe93b0a1080bc959
#
_entry.id   5735b23fa62286bfbe93b0a1080bc959
#
_cell.length_a   1.000
_cell.length_b   1.000
_cell.length_c   1.000
_cell.angle_alpha   90.00
_cell.angle_beta   90.00
_cell.angle_gamma   90.00
#
_symmetry.space_group_name_H-M   'P 1'
#
loop_
_entity.id
_entity.type
_entity.pdbx_description
1 polymer ?
#
loop_
_entity_poly.entity_id
_entity_poly.type
_entity_poly.pdbx_seq_one_letter_code
_entity_poly.pdbx_strand_id
1 'polypeptide(L)'
;MKIALVQMSMGKEISENLDKSLKYCDMAENCDLVFFPEIQLTPFFPQYHNICVDHYCIDMDNDALVRLCQKAREHRYYLSPNVYLESEGARYDTSLWISPEGKITSHRMKIFMSRIIIHRRRTALKFLPHHLERSAL
;
A
#
# COMPACT_ATOMS: atom_id res chain seq x y z
N MET A 1 19.95 -6.46 -5.36
CA MET A 1 18.65 -5.85 -5.02
C MET A 1 18.81 -5.01 -3.76
N LYS A 2 18.48 -3.73 -3.83
CA LYS A 2 18.47 -2.79 -2.68
C LYS A 2 17.01 -2.53 -2.30
N ILE A 3 16.68 -2.67 -1.03
CA ILE A 3 15.32 -2.46 -0.51
C ILE A 3 15.35 -1.30 0.48
N ALA A 4 14.49 -0.32 0.28
CA ALA A 4 14.21 0.71 1.27
C ALA A 4 13.00 0.29 2.11
N LEU A 5 13.18 0.19 3.41
CA LEU A 5 12.08 -0.01 4.36
C LEU A 5 11.76 1.35 4.98
N VAL A 6 10.60 1.88 4.66
CA VAL A 6 10.16 3.17 5.18
C VAL A 6 9.58 3.01 6.57
N GLN A 7 10.06 3.81 7.50
CA GLN A 7 9.48 3.95 8.83
C GLN A 7 9.14 5.43 9.03
N MET A 8 7.87 5.73 9.17
CA MET A 8 7.37 7.09 9.28
C MET A 8 6.26 7.22 10.32
N SER A 9 6.17 8.39 10.93
CA SER A 9 5.03 8.74 11.76
C SER A 9 3.88 9.23 10.89
N MET A 10 2.69 8.70 11.08
CA MET A 10 1.49 9.12 10.38
C MET A 10 0.77 10.23 11.15
N GLY A 11 0.40 11.29 10.42
CA GLY A 11 -0.50 12.34 10.88
C GLY A 11 -1.97 11.94 10.71
N LYS A 12 -2.87 12.88 10.98
CA LYS A 12 -4.32 12.63 10.87
C LYS A 12 -4.83 12.70 9.43
N GLU A 13 -4.19 13.47 8.58
CA GLU A 13 -4.67 13.76 7.23
C GLU A 13 -3.96 12.88 6.20
N ILE A 14 -4.74 12.33 5.26
CA ILE A 14 -4.22 11.51 4.14
C ILE A 14 -3.20 12.32 3.33
N SER A 15 -3.50 13.59 3.05
CA SER A 15 -2.62 14.48 2.26
C SER A 15 -1.24 14.66 2.92
N GLU A 16 -1.20 14.88 4.23
CA GLU A 16 0.05 14.99 4.97
C GLU A 16 0.89 13.71 4.89
N ASN A 17 0.25 12.56 5.07
CA ASN A 17 0.91 11.27 5.01
C ASN A 17 1.37 10.92 3.59
N LEU A 18 0.59 11.31 2.59
CA LEU A 18 0.97 11.19 1.18
C LEU A 18 2.23 12.01 0.89
N ASP A 19 2.28 13.27 1.28
CA ASP A 19 3.45 14.12 1.04
C ASP A 19 4.71 13.57 1.70
N LYS A 20 4.59 13.02 2.92
CA LYS A 20 5.68 12.29 3.57
C LYS A 20 6.09 11.06 2.77
N SER A 21 5.11 10.27 2.30
CA SER A 21 5.38 9.06 1.50
C SER A 21 6.12 9.41 0.21
N LEU A 22 5.69 10.44 -0.51
CA LEU A 22 6.35 10.88 -1.75
C LEU A 22 7.78 11.35 -1.50
N LYS A 23 8.01 12.06 -0.38
CA LYS A 23 9.37 12.45 0.01
C LYS A 23 10.27 11.23 0.27
N TYR A 24 9.76 10.19 0.93
CA TYR A 24 10.53 8.94 1.11
C TYR A 24 10.74 8.20 -0.20
N CYS A 25 9.79 8.29 -1.14
CA CYS A 25 9.99 7.79 -2.50
C CYS A 25 11.20 8.45 -3.18
N ASP A 26 11.33 9.78 -3.08
CA ASP A 26 12.45 10.50 -3.66
C ASP A 26 13.78 10.17 -2.95
N MET A 27 13.78 10.03 -1.63
CA MET A 27 14.97 9.63 -0.87
C MET A 27 15.47 8.23 -1.22
N ALA A 28 14.61 7.36 -1.74
CA ALA A 28 14.91 5.98 -2.09
C ALA A 28 15.25 5.79 -3.58
N GLU A 29 15.59 6.84 -4.33
CA GLU A 29 15.83 6.84 -5.78
C GLU A 29 16.80 5.77 -6.29
N ASN A 30 17.74 5.33 -5.45
CA ASN A 30 18.76 4.33 -5.80
C ASN A 30 18.42 2.91 -5.31
N CYS A 31 17.15 2.65 -4.95
CA CYS A 31 16.68 1.34 -4.51
C CYS A 31 15.92 0.62 -5.64
N ASP A 32 15.82 -0.71 -5.54
CA ASP A 32 15.05 -1.53 -6.46
C ASP A 32 13.60 -1.67 -5.99
N LEU A 33 13.37 -1.55 -4.68
CA LEU A 33 12.05 -1.69 -4.05
C LEU A 33 11.95 -0.74 -2.85
N VAL A 34 10.82 -0.05 -2.74
CA VAL A 34 10.46 0.76 -1.56
C VAL A 34 9.23 0.13 -0.90
N PHE A 35 9.36 -0.18 0.38
CA PHE A 35 8.33 -0.84 1.17
C PHE A 35 7.83 0.10 2.27
N PHE A 36 6.51 0.28 2.34
CA PHE A 36 5.85 1.16 3.30
C PHE A 36 5.20 0.38 4.45
N PRO A 37 4.96 1.03 5.61
CA PRO A 37 4.25 0.41 6.73
C PRO A 37 2.76 0.20 6.43
N GLU A 38 2.11 -0.59 7.28
CA GLU A 38 0.66 -0.85 7.23
C GLU A 38 -0.13 0.46 7.30
N ILE A 39 -1.13 0.60 6.42
CA ILE A 39 -2.03 1.77 6.28
C ILE A 39 -1.31 3.13 6.31
N GLN A 40 -0.23 3.25 5.57
CA GLN A 40 0.70 4.40 5.59
C GLN A 40 0.06 5.78 5.39
N LEU A 41 -1.11 5.86 4.78
CA LEU A 41 -1.79 7.12 4.49
C LEU A 41 -2.65 7.62 5.65
N THR A 42 -2.76 6.86 6.75
CA THR A 42 -3.65 7.17 7.86
C THR A 42 -2.97 6.94 9.21
N PRO A 43 -3.49 7.47 10.32
CA PRO A 43 -3.09 6.99 11.62
C PRO A 43 -3.34 5.49 11.73
N PHE A 44 -2.60 4.79 12.57
CA PHE A 44 -2.88 3.37 12.83
C PHE A 44 -4.17 3.23 13.64
N PHE A 45 -5.30 3.43 12.99
CA PHE A 45 -6.62 3.46 13.61
C PHE A 45 -7.11 2.11 14.18
N PRO A 46 -6.58 0.92 13.78
CA PRO A 46 -7.01 -0.36 14.38
C PRO A 46 -6.78 -0.45 15.88
N GLN A 47 -5.90 0.37 16.45
CA GLN A 47 -5.66 0.44 17.88
C GLN A 47 -6.80 1.13 18.67
N TYR A 48 -7.67 1.87 18.00
CA TYR A 48 -8.75 2.62 18.63
C TYR A 48 -10.08 1.90 18.47
N HIS A 49 -10.92 1.96 19.50
CA HIS A 49 -12.26 1.41 19.47
C HIS A 49 -13.30 2.52 19.20
N ASN A 50 -14.37 2.15 18.50
CA ASN A 50 -15.53 3.01 18.29
C ASN A 50 -15.26 4.37 17.61
N ILE A 51 -14.30 4.42 16.70
CA ILE A 51 -14.06 5.60 15.85
C ILE A 51 -14.61 5.38 14.45
N CYS A 52 -15.12 6.44 13.85
CA CYS A 52 -15.47 6.44 12.44
C CYS A 52 -14.19 6.57 11.60
N VAL A 53 -13.94 5.61 10.72
CA VAL A 53 -12.75 5.54 9.86
C VAL A 53 -13.09 5.61 8.37
N ASP A 54 -14.34 5.90 8.04
CA ASP A 54 -14.84 5.93 6.66
C ASP A 54 -14.05 6.91 5.79
N HIS A 55 -13.70 8.06 6.36
CA HIS A 55 -12.94 9.12 5.70
C HIS A 55 -11.47 8.74 5.38
N TYR A 56 -10.97 7.65 5.94
CA TYR A 56 -9.64 7.12 5.64
C TYR A 56 -9.63 6.12 4.49
N CYS A 57 -10.83 5.66 4.06
CA CYS A 57 -10.94 4.71 2.98
C CYS A 57 -10.79 5.43 1.64
N ILE A 58 -9.93 4.90 0.79
CA ILE A 58 -9.74 5.40 -0.57
C ILE A 58 -10.16 4.34 -1.59
N ASP A 59 -10.42 4.76 -2.81
CA ASP A 59 -10.64 3.87 -3.96
C ASP A 59 -9.39 3.74 -4.83
N MET A 60 -9.46 2.89 -5.85
CA MET A 60 -8.33 2.64 -6.76
C MET A 60 -7.99 3.84 -7.67
N ASP A 61 -8.92 4.77 -7.85
CA ASP A 61 -8.75 5.96 -8.69
C ASP A 61 -8.30 7.19 -7.88
N ASN A 62 -8.03 7.00 -6.59
CA ASN A 62 -7.63 8.08 -5.68
C ASN A 62 -6.30 8.71 -6.12
N ASP A 63 -6.23 10.04 -6.05
CA ASP A 63 -5.05 10.83 -6.41
C ASP A 63 -3.77 10.36 -5.68
N ALA A 64 -3.88 9.88 -4.45
CA ALA A 64 -2.75 9.35 -3.71
C ALA A 64 -2.09 8.16 -4.44
N LEU A 65 -2.89 7.24 -4.98
CA LEU A 65 -2.37 6.10 -5.73
C LEU A 65 -1.79 6.52 -7.07
N VAL A 66 -2.43 7.48 -7.75
CA VAL A 66 -1.91 8.05 -9.02
C VAL A 66 -0.50 8.64 -8.80
N ARG A 67 -0.32 9.43 -7.75
CA ARG A 67 0.97 10.05 -7.41
C ARG A 67 2.04 9.02 -7.00
N LEU A 68 1.66 7.98 -6.27
CA LEU A 68 2.57 6.88 -5.94
C LEU A 68 2.99 6.08 -7.19
N CYS A 69 2.06 5.81 -8.12
CA CYS A 69 2.37 5.20 -9.41
C CYS A 69 3.33 6.06 -10.25
N GLN A 70 3.16 7.39 -10.19
CA GLN A 70 4.06 8.32 -10.85
C GLN A 70 5.48 8.24 -10.29
N LYS A 71 5.65 8.15 -8.96
CA LYS A 71 6.94 7.97 -8.31
C LYS A 71 7.62 6.66 -8.69
N ALA A 72 6.87 5.56 -8.76
CA ALA A 72 7.40 4.28 -9.22
C ALA A 72 7.96 4.37 -10.65
N ARG A 73 7.27 5.08 -11.57
CA ARG A 73 7.73 5.32 -12.94
C ARG A 73 8.96 6.25 -13.00
N GLU A 74 8.93 7.34 -12.24
CA GLU A 74 9.98 8.35 -12.20
C GLU A 74 11.32 7.74 -11.81
N HIS A 75 11.32 6.95 -10.75
CA HIS A 75 12.52 6.33 -10.19
C HIS A 75 12.80 4.91 -10.71
N ARG A 76 11.91 4.33 -11.53
CA ARG A 76 12.04 3.00 -12.13
C ARG A 76 12.26 1.88 -11.10
N TYR A 77 11.57 1.94 -9.96
CA TYR A 77 11.62 0.92 -8.92
C TYR A 77 10.24 0.32 -8.65
N TYR A 78 10.22 -0.77 -7.94
CA TYR A 78 8.98 -1.32 -7.37
C TYR A 78 8.60 -0.55 -6.11
N LEU A 79 7.30 -0.32 -5.94
CA LEU A 79 6.75 0.34 -4.76
C LEU A 79 5.68 -0.55 -4.12
N SER A 80 5.79 -0.74 -2.81
CA SER A 80 4.80 -1.52 -2.04
C SER A 80 4.17 -0.66 -0.96
N PRO A 81 3.15 0.15 -1.32
CA PRO A 81 2.33 0.84 -0.35
C PRO A 81 1.27 -0.10 0.24
N ASN A 82 0.84 0.21 1.46
CA ASN A 82 -0.30 -0.43 2.10
C ASN A 82 -1.33 0.63 2.47
N VAL A 83 -2.58 0.43 2.08
CA VAL A 83 -3.65 1.41 2.20
C VAL A 83 -4.97 0.79 2.65
N TYR A 84 -5.83 1.59 3.25
CA TYR A 84 -7.20 1.22 3.54
C TYR A 84 -8.05 1.51 2.31
N LEU A 85 -8.47 0.44 1.63
CA LEU A 85 -9.02 0.48 0.27
C LEU A 85 -10.44 -0.07 0.23
N GLU A 86 -11.32 0.65 -0.48
CA GLU A 86 -12.63 0.14 -0.87
C GLU A 86 -12.53 -0.65 -2.18
N SER A 87 -13.13 -1.82 -2.21
CA SER A 87 -13.22 -2.66 -3.40
C SER A 87 -14.46 -3.55 -3.32
N GLU A 88 -15.26 -3.55 -4.37
CA GLU A 88 -16.48 -4.38 -4.47
C GLU A 88 -17.47 -4.18 -3.31
N GLY A 89 -17.60 -2.93 -2.82
CA GLY A 89 -18.49 -2.58 -1.72
C GLY A 89 -18.00 -3.02 -0.34
N ALA A 90 -16.76 -3.44 -0.22
CA ALA A 90 -16.14 -3.80 1.05
C ALA A 90 -14.80 -3.08 1.22
N ARG A 91 -14.34 -2.95 2.46
CA ARG A 91 -13.13 -2.23 2.83
C ARG A 91 -12.07 -3.19 3.35
N TYR A 92 -10.84 -2.99 2.87
CA TYR A 92 -9.74 -3.89 3.12
C TYR A 92 -8.48 -3.12 3.51
N ASP A 93 -7.71 -3.70 4.38
CA ASP A 93 -6.28 -3.44 4.46
C ASP A 93 -5.63 -4.10 3.24
N THR A 94 -5.05 -3.29 2.37
CA THR A 94 -4.59 -3.75 1.07
C THR A 94 -3.14 -3.37 0.84
N SER A 95 -2.29 -4.37 0.70
CA SER A 95 -0.96 -4.16 0.16
C SER A 95 -1.04 -4.09 -1.36
N LEU A 96 -0.49 -3.04 -1.92
CA LEU A 96 -0.37 -2.85 -3.34
C LEU A 96 1.06 -3.18 -3.78
N TRP A 97 1.18 -3.61 -5.01
CA TRP A 97 2.45 -3.79 -5.69
C TRP A 97 2.43 -2.97 -6.96
N ILE A 98 3.25 -1.93 -7.01
CA ILE A 98 3.35 -1.01 -8.14
C ILE A 98 4.65 -1.31 -8.86
N SER A 99 4.56 -1.65 -10.13
CA SER A 99 5.74 -1.91 -10.96
C SER A 99 6.43 -0.61 -11.41
N PRO A 100 7.68 -0.68 -11.92
CA PRO A 100 8.38 0.48 -12.49
C PRO A 100 7.65 1.18 -13.63
N GLU A 101 6.67 0.49 -14.26
CA GLU A 101 5.79 1.06 -15.28
C GLU A 101 4.55 1.73 -14.66
N GLY A 102 4.44 1.74 -13.32
CA GLY A 102 3.29 2.27 -12.59
C GLY A 102 2.04 1.40 -12.68
N LYS A 103 2.20 0.09 -12.91
CA LYS A 103 1.11 -0.87 -12.97
C LYS A 103 0.82 -1.39 -11.56
N ILE A 104 -0.42 -1.30 -11.12
CA ILE A 104 -0.82 -1.77 -9.80
C ILE A 104 -1.29 -3.22 -9.87
N THR A 105 -0.79 -4.02 -8.93
CA THR A 105 -1.37 -5.31 -8.55
C THR A 105 -1.72 -5.23 -7.07
N SER A 106 -2.93 -5.60 -6.69
CA SER A 106 -3.39 -5.54 -5.30
C SER A 106 -3.38 -6.91 -4.65
N HIS A 107 -3.02 -6.92 -3.37
CA HIS A 107 -3.15 -8.08 -2.51
C HIS A 107 -3.91 -7.69 -1.25
N ARG A 108 -5.12 -8.22 -1.09
CA ARG A 108 -5.98 -7.93 0.05
C ARG A 108 -5.55 -8.78 1.24
N MET A 109 -5.17 -8.15 2.32
CA MET A 109 -4.63 -8.88 3.45
C MET A 109 -5.60 -9.11 4.58
N LYS A 110 -6.60 -8.26 4.83
CA LYS A 110 -7.46 -8.45 6.00
C LYS A 110 -8.68 -7.55 6.01
N ILE A 111 -9.81 -8.09 6.45
CA ILE A 111 -10.91 -7.30 6.99
C ILE A 111 -10.51 -6.88 8.40
N PHE A 112 -10.51 -5.59 8.70
CA PHE A 112 -10.22 -5.09 10.03
C PHE A 112 -11.19 -5.69 11.04
N MET A 113 -10.65 -6.39 12.02
CA MET A 113 -11.40 -6.83 13.19
C MET A 113 -11.57 -5.66 14.17
N SER A 114 -12.54 -4.78 13.94
CA SER A 114 -13.29 -4.28 15.07
C SER A 114 -14.13 -5.45 15.60
N ARG A 115 -14.25 -5.61 16.89
CA ARG A 115 -14.75 -6.77 17.64
C ARG A 115 -16.17 -7.28 17.30
N ILE A 116 -16.66 -7.12 16.08
CA ILE A 116 -17.99 -7.55 15.63
C ILE A 116 -17.87 -8.18 14.25
N ILE A 117 -18.08 -9.50 14.25
CA ILE A 117 -18.39 -10.38 13.12
C ILE A 117 -17.21 -10.76 12.21
N ILE A 118 -16.67 -11.91 12.55
CA ILE A 118 -15.81 -12.72 11.69
C ILE A 118 -16.66 -13.27 10.53
N HIS A 119 -16.53 -12.70 9.33
CA HIS A 119 -16.80 -13.43 8.11
C HIS A 119 -15.47 -13.89 7.53
N ARG A 120 -15.05 -15.09 7.92
CA ARG A 120 -13.95 -15.80 7.27
C ARG A 120 -14.35 -16.12 5.84
N ARG A 121 -13.96 -15.29 4.88
CA ARG A 121 -13.72 -15.81 3.54
C ARG A 121 -12.23 -16.10 3.43
N ARG A 122 -11.89 -17.39 3.45
CA ARG A 122 -10.59 -17.90 3.04
C ARG A 122 -10.43 -17.54 1.56
N THR A 123 -9.74 -16.48 1.26
CA THR A 123 -9.18 -16.29 -0.08
C THR A 123 -7.77 -16.87 -0.02
N ALA A 124 -7.58 -17.99 -0.70
CA ALA A 124 -6.27 -18.61 -0.81
C ALA A 124 -5.26 -17.62 -1.38
N LEU A 125 -4.09 -17.55 -0.76
CA LEU A 125 -2.91 -16.90 -1.34
C LEU A 125 -2.71 -17.47 -2.76
N LYS A 126 -3.05 -16.68 -3.76
CA LYS A 126 -2.53 -16.94 -5.10
C LYS A 126 -1.14 -16.34 -5.15
N PHE A 127 -0.15 -17.21 -4.97
CA PHE A 127 1.22 -16.87 -5.30
C PHE A 127 1.26 -16.48 -6.79
N LEU A 128 1.80 -15.32 -7.08
CA LEU A 128 2.17 -14.96 -8.45
C LEU A 128 3.15 -16.00 -8.96
N PRO A 129 2.99 -16.50 -10.21
CA PRO A 129 3.95 -17.43 -10.75
C PRO A 129 5.33 -16.78 -10.82
N HIS A 130 6.32 -17.54 -10.39
CA HIS A 130 7.74 -17.23 -10.51
C HIS A 130 8.11 -16.96 -11.98
N HIS A 131 8.19 -15.69 -12.35
CA HIS A 131 8.94 -15.23 -13.52
C HIS A 131 10.08 -14.30 -13.06
N LEU A 132 10.89 -14.83 -12.14
CA LEU A 132 12.25 -14.38 -11.91
C LEU A 132 13.17 -15.50 -12.38
N GLU A 133 12.99 -15.95 -13.62
CA GLU A 133 14.03 -16.76 -14.23
C GLU A 133 15.11 -15.86 -14.81
N ARG A 134 16.26 -16.03 -14.22
CA ARG A 134 17.59 -15.66 -14.60
C ARG A 134 17.79 -15.59 -16.12
N SER A 135 18.07 -14.41 -16.62
CA SER A 135 18.95 -14.29 -17.78
C SER A 135 20.34 -13.99 -17.26
N ALA A 136 21.05 -15.07 -16.93
CA ALA A 136 22.48 -15.09 -16.84
C ALA A 136 22.97 -15.82 -18.10
N LEU A 137 23.55 -15.05 -19.02
CA LEU A 137 24.72 -15.42 -19.84
C LEU A 137 25.16 -14.16 -20.58
#